data_dbe479a3cde45b60571e4661352d1a72
#
_entry.id   dbe479a3cde45b60571e4661352d1a72
#
_cell.length_a   1.000
_cell.length_b   1.000
_cell.length_c   1.000
_cell.angle_alpha   90.00
_cell.angle_beta   90.00
_cell.angle_gamma   90.00
#
_symmetry.space_group_name_H-M   'P 1'
#
loop_
_entity.id
_entity.type
_entity.pdbx_description
1 polymer ?
#
loop_
_entity_poly.entity_id
_entity_poly.type
_entity_poly.pdbx_seq_one_letter_code
_entity_poly.pdbx_strand_id
1 'polypeptide(L)'
;MRILLTLCMVFTMSIMADHHEETEYKYEPEANKAEYYIGTFNKGKDIEDLVKWHDKTVDWMSDKGDTYKNMTTAILQPYFHSDMSAQDVVWVNTWPNPSEQFAGLEGWITGGGGKLLESLPVTNSRQVDTWQWTVSKPSSVAVGNMMYATYADCSLEEGYDMRKVYDLYKDFAIFAQSQGDTVGRKLIVPEAGLKLDDGVDFIRLMYSSSISERGSNADLFYSKINGSEASKNLKGFSCNNARSYFGSSMKVAG
;
A
#
# COMPACT_ATOMS: atom_id res chain seq x y z
N MET A 1 55.80 -16.59 -63.30
CA MET A 1 54.55 -17.14 -62.77
C MET A 1 54.62 -17.05 -61.27
N ARG A 2 54.04 -15.96 -60.69
CA ARG A 2 54.09 -15.66 -59.27
C ARG A 2 52.73 -16.05 -58.68
N ILE A 3 52.74 -17.04 -57.79
CA ILE A 3 51.54 -17.51 -57.03
C ILE A 3 51.42 -16.62 -55.82
N LEU A 4 50.30 -15.84 -55.73
CA LEU A 4 49.92 -15.06 -54.57
C LEU A 4 49.11 -15.98 -53.64
N LEU A 5 49.66 -16.33 -52.46
CA LEU A 5 48.90 -16.97 -51.41
C LEU A 5 48.16 -15.90 -50.58
N THR A 6 46.84 -15.86 -50.70
CA THR A 6 45.97 -15.02 -49.86
C THR A 6 45.64 -15.77 -48.58
N LEU A 7 46.16 -15.30 -47.45
CA LEU A 7 45.91 -15.82 -46.13
C LEU A 7 44.59 -15.19 -45.62
N CYS A 8 43.49 -15.97 -45.60
CA CYS A 8 42.24 -15.58 -44.94
C CYS A 8 42.37 -15.78 -43.43
N MET A 9 42.53 -14.66 -42.69
CA MET A 9 42.34 -14.69 -41.24
C MET A 9 40.84 -14.68 -40.94
N VAL A 10 40.36 -15.80 -40.44
CA VAL A 10 39.01 -15.91 -39.85
C VAL A 10 39.06 -15.37 -38.43
N PHE A 11 38.54 -14.17 -38.22
CA PHE A 11 38.30 -13.61 -36.90
C PHE A 11 37.03 -14.27 -36.32
N THR A 12 37.20 -15.24 -35.42
CA THR A 12 36.11 -15.74 -34.57
C THR A 12 35.81 -14.70 -33.50
N MET A 13 34.77 -13.87 -33.72
CA MET A 13 34.17 -13.08 -32.64
C MET A 13 33.45 -14.06 -31.72
N SER A 14 34.03 -14.28 -30.54
CA SER A 14 33.30 -14.90 -29.40
C SER A 14 32.26 -13.88 -28.93
N ILE A 15 31.02 -14.08 -29.33
CA ILE A 15 29.87 -13.40 -28.73
C ILE A 15 29.76 -13.97 -27.31
N MET A 16 30.25 -13.22 -26.33
CA MET A 16 29.85 -13.46 -24.94
C MET A 16 28.37 -13.11 -24.84
N ALA A 17 27.53 -14.11 -24.92
CA ALA A 17 26.13 -13.99 -24.53
C ALA A 17 26.17 -13.77 -23.01
N ASP A 18 25.90 -12.54 -22.60
CA ASP A 18 25.60 -12.20 -21.23
C ASP A 18 24.30 -12.93 -20.88
N HIS A 19 24.41 -14.10 -20.27
CA HIS A 19 23.26 -14.78 -19.71
C HIS A 19 22.82 -13.94 -18.50
N HIS A 20 21.97 -12.94 -18.72
CA HIS A 20 21.06 -12.51 -17.68
C HIS A 20 20.19 -13.74 -17.34
N GLU A 21 20.48 -14.41 -16.24
CA GLU A 21 19.51 -15.31 -15.59
C GLU A 21 18.27 -14.44 -15.34
N GLU A 22 17.23 -14.57 -16.17
CA GLU A 22 15.91 -14.02 -15.85
C GLU A 22 15.51 -14.65 -14.51
N THR A 23 15.51 -13.83 -13.47
CA THR A 23 15.04 -14.25 -12.15
C THR A 23 13.56 -14.54 -12.28
N GLU A 24 13.19 -15.81 -12.32
CA GLU A 24 11.79 -16.23 -12.39
C GLU A 24 11.12 -15.94 -11.05
N TYR A 25 10.24 -14.94 -11.02
CA TYR A 25 9.44 -14.62 -9.84
C TYR A 25 8.20 -15.52 -9.78
N LYS A 26 7.84 -15.94 -8.56
CA LYS A 26 6.78 -16.92 -8.33
C LYS A 26 5.38 -16.35 -8.49
N TYR A 27 5.19 -15.09 -8.08
CA TYR A 27 3.89 -14.42 -8.09
C TYR A 27 3.96 -13.08 -8.82
N GLU A 28 2.90 -12.74 -9.54
CA GLU A 28 2.71 -11.39 -10.04
C GLU A 28 2.02 -10.54 -8.97
N PRO A 29 2.57 -9.36 -8.58
CA PRO A 29 1.95 -8.50 -7.58
C PRO A 29 0.59 -7.95 -8.02
N GLU A 30 -0.42 -8.10 -7.16
CA GLU A 30 -1.68 -7.39 -7.32
C GLU A 30 -1.46 -5.92 -6.94
N ALA A 31 -1.15 -5.07 -7.94
CA ALA A 31 -0.87 -3.66 -7.71
C ALA A 31 -2.15 -2.82 -7.72
N ASN A 32 -2.21 -1.83 -6.83
CA ASN A 32 -3.22 -0.79 -6.83
C ASN A 32 -2.60 0.57 -6.47
N LYS A 33 -3.34 1.66 -6.70
CA LYS A 33 -2.94 3.01 -6.29
C LYS A 33 -3.62 3.41 -4.98
N ALA A 34 -2.96 4.24 -4.18
CA ALA A 34 -3.59 4.87 -3.03
C ALA A 34 -3.03 6.26 -2.75
N GLU A 35 -3.93 7.14 -2.33
CA GLU A 35 -3.64 8.51 -1.92
C GLU A 35 -3.84 8.62 -0.42
N TYR A 36 -2.85 9.20 0.26
CA TYR A 36 -2.89 9.47 1.69
C TYR A 36 -2.95 10.97 1.93
N TYR A 37 -3.97 11.43 2.64
CA TYR A 37 -4.13 12.80 3.08
C TYR A 37 -3.95 12.82 4.61
N ILE A 38 -2.83 13.40 5.07
CA ILE A 38 -2.42 13.39 6.47
C ILE A 38 -2.57 14.80 7.02
N GLY A 39 -3.25 14.97 8.15
CA GLY A 39 -3.47 16.30 8.67
C GLY A 39 -3.96 16.36 10.11
N THR A 40 -4.25 17.58 10.54
CA THR A 40 -4.78 17.90 11.87
C THR A 40 -6.14 18.57 11.75
N PHE A 41 -7.02 18.36 12.72
CA PHE A 41 -8.32 19.03 12.73
C PHE A 41 -8.17 20.54 12.92
N ASN A 42 -8.96 21.29 12.19
CA ASN A 42 -9.08 22.73 12.36
C ASN A 42 -9.68 23.05 13.75
N LYS A 43 -9.41 24.24 14.28
CA LYS A 43 -9.88 24.64 15.61
C LYS A 43 -11.38 24.39 15.80
N GLY A 44 -11.72 23.57 16.81
CA GLY A 44 -13.11 23.20 17.13
C GLY A 44 -13.76 22.23 16.18
N LYS A 45 -12.97 21.52 15.37
CA LYS A 45 -13.36 20.44 14.47
C LYS A 45 -12.87 19.10 14.99
N ASP A 46 -13.53 18.03 14.56
CA ASP A 46 -13.24 16.66 14.99
C ASP A 46 -13.58 15.64 13.88
N ILE A 47 -13.50 14.37 14.23
CA ILE A 47 -13.76 13.25 13.33
C ILE A 47 -15.21 13.25 12.80
N GLU A 48 -16.18 13.71 13.60
CA GLU A 48 -17.58 13.74 13.17
C GLU A 48 -17.80 14.81 12.08
N ASP A 49 -17.11 15.95 12.18
CA ASP A 49 -17.13 16.98 11.14
C ASP A 49 -16.53 16.43 9.83
N LEU A 50 -15.44 15.64 9.91
CA LEU A 50 -14.82 15.05 8.75
C LEU A 50 -15.71 13.98 8.10
N VAL A 51 -16.41 13.16 8.88
CA VAL A 51 -17.38 12.19 8.36
C VAL A 51 -18.52 12.92 7.63
N LYS A 52 -19.08 13.98 8.21
CA LYS A 52 -20.10 14.81 7.56
C LYS A 52 -19.59 15.46 6.27
N TRP A 53 -18.33 15.87 6.24
CA TRP A 53 -17.72 16.41 5.01
C TRP A 53 -17.53 15.32 3.96
N HIS A 54 -17.13 14.11 4.38
CA HIS A 54 -17.02 12.96 3.49
C HIS A 54 -18.38 12.62 2.84
N ASP A 55 -19.47 12.61 3.60
CA ASP A 55 -20.81 12.34 3.05
C ASP A 55 -21.17 13.34 1.92
N LYS A 56 -20.89 14.63 2.10
CA LYS A 56 -21.07 15.63 1.04
C LYS A 56 -20.19 15.37 -0.18
N THR A 57 -18.98 14.84 0.05
CA THR A 57 -18.06 14.47 -1.03
C THR A 57 -18.58 13.26 -1.80
N VAL A 58 -19.14 12.26 -1.10
CA VAL A 58 -19.80 11.11 -1.74
C VAL A 58 -21.01 11.53 -2.57
N ASP A 59 -21.83 12.43 -2.05
CA ASP A 59 -22.97 12.97 -2.81
C ASP A 59 -22.50 13.66 -4.10
N TRP A 60 -21.46 14.49 -4.00
CA TRP A 60 -20.85 15.14 -5.17
C TRP A 60 -20.26 14.13 -6.17
N MET A 61 -19.56 13.07 -5.68
CA MET A 61 -19.01 12.02 -6.51
C MET A 61 -20.10 11.21 -7.23
N SER A 62 -21.20 10.94 -6.57
CA SER A 62 -22.34 10.18 -7.13
C SER A 62 -22.94 10.85 -8.37
N ASP A 63 -22.82 12.18 -8.47
CA ASP A 63 -23.26 12.96 -9.65
C ASP A 63 -22.26 12.85 -10.84
N LYS A 64 -21.12 12.16 -10.68
CA LYS A 64 -20.07 12.03 -11.70
C LYS A 64 -20.09 10.69 -12.45
N GLY A 65 -21.20 9.97 -12.39
CA GLY A 65 -21.35 8.67 -13.02
C GLY A 65 -20.37 7.64 -12.44
N ASP A 66 -19.75 6.86 -13.30
CA ASP A 66 -18.89 5.74 -12.89
C ASP A 66 -17.47 6.12 -12.45
N THR A 67 -17.12 7.41 -12.48
CA THR A 67 -15.72 7.87 -12.26
C THR A 67 -15.15 7.44 -10.92
N TYR A 68 -15.95 7.38 -9.86
CA TYR A 68 -15.51 7.06 -8.49
C TYR A 68 -16.00 5.70 -7.97
N LYS A 69 -16.72 4.91 -8.77
CA LYS A 69 -17.43 3.71 -8.31
C LYS A 69 -16.54 2.62 -7.73
N ASN A 70 -15.28 2.53 -8.19
CA ASN A 70 -14.32 1.51 -7.75
C ASN A 70 -13.33 2.04 -6.70
N MET A 71 -13.41 3.33 -6.36
CA MET A 71 -12.62 3.91 -5.29
C MET A 71 -13.13 3.39 -3.93
N THR A 72 -12.21 3.12 -3.02
CA THR A 72 -12.56 2.86 -1.62
C THR A 72 -11.89 3.89 -0.73
N THR A 73 -12.55 4.25 0.37
CA THR A 73 -12.04 5.25 1.32
C THR A 73 -11.99 4.70 2.72
N ALA A 74 -10.93 5.02 3.46
CA ALA A 74 -10.84 4.80 4.89
C ALA A 74 -10.39 6.10 5.59
N ILE A 75 -10.95 6.36 6.77
CA ILE A 75 -10.50 7.45 7.65
C ILE A 75 -9.93 6.80 8.91
N LEU A 76 -8.68 7.11 9.21
CA LEU A 76 -7.90 6.51 10.28
C LEU A 76 -7.42 7.58 11.27
N GLN A 77 -7.41 7.27 12.56
CA GLN A 77 -6.86 8.09 13.63
C GLN A 77 -5.68 7.36 14.29
N PRO A 78 -4.60 8.04 14.68
CA PRO A 78 -3.47 7.41 15.37
C PRO A 78 -3.90 6.84 16.72
N TYR A 79 -3.30 5.69 17.08
CA TYR A 79 -3.55 5.04 18.37
C TYR A 79 -2.23 4.72 19.09
N PHE A 80 -1.43 3.76 18.59
CA PHE A 80 -0.05 3.56 19.08
C PHE A 80 0.91 4.23 18.11
N HIS A 81 1.36 5.41 18.46
CA HIS A 81 2.23 6.25 17.65
C HIS A 81 3.27 6.92 18.53
N SER A 82 4.52 7.03 18.04
CA SER A 82 5.62 7.64 18.80
C SER A 82 5.43 9.14 19.04
N ASP A 83 4.71 9.82 18.15
CA ASP A 83 4.33 11.22 18.28
C ASP A 83 2.84 11.39 17.96
N MET A 84 2.01 11.42 19.01
CA MET A 84 0.56 11.59 18.90
C MET A 84 0.15 13.00 18.45
N SER A 85 1.09 13.96 18.44
CA SER A 85 0.83 15.33 17.98
C SER A 85 1.11 15.54 16.48
N ALA A 86 1.74 14.56 15.81
CA ALA A 86 2.14 14.69 14.42
C ALA A 86 0.95 14.82 13.45
N GLN A 87 -0.16 14.15 13.75
CA GLN A 87 -1.41 14.20 12.99
C GLN A 87 -2.58 13.70 13.83
N ASP A 88 -3.79 14.19 13.51
CA ASP A 88 -5.05 13.71 14.11
C ASP A 88 -5.72 12.67 13.23
N VAL A 89 -5.47 12.72 11.92
CA VAL A 89 -6.19 11.91 10.95
C VAL A 89 -5.34 11.59 9.72
N VAL A 90 -5.59 10.39 9.18
CA VAL A 90 -5.12 9.95 7.87
C VAL A 90 -6.33 9.51 7.06
N TRP A 91 -6.61 10.21 5.96
CA TRP A 91 -7.61 9.81 4.99
C TRP A 91 -6.92 9.06 3.86
N VAL A 92 -7.44 7.90 3.48
CA VAL A 92 -6.87 7.04 2.44
C VAL A 92 -7.91 6.78 1.36
N ASN A 93 -7.64 7.20 0.13
CA ASN A 93 -8.38 6.74 -1.05
C ASN A 93 -7.59 5.63 -1.73
N THR A 94 -8.24 4.53 -2.08
CA THR A 94 -7.62 3.41 -2.79
C THR A 94 -8.32 3.22 -4.13
N TRP A 95 -7.53 3.08 -5.18
CA TRP A 95 -7.97 2.95 -6.57
C TRP A 95 -7.47 1.63 -7.17
N PRO A 96 -8.25 0.94 -8.02
CA PRO A 96 -7.81 -0.30 -8.64
C PRO A 96 -6.55 -0.15 -9.51
N ASN A 97 -6.42 1.00 -10.18
CA ASN A 97 -5.34 1.27 -11.13
C ASN A 97 -5.12 2.78 -11.34
N PRO A 98 -4.00 3.20 -11.96
CA PRO A 98 -3.71 4.60 -12.23
C PRO A 98 -4.74 5.30 -13.13
N SER A 99 -5.27 4.60 -14.14
CA SER A 99 -6.23 5.21 -15.07
C SER A 99 -7.47 5.71 -14.35
N GLU A 100 -8.01 4.93 -13.41
CA GLU A 100 -9.16 5.33 -12.61
C GLU A 100 -8.79 6.44 -11.60
N GLN A 101 -7.61 6.35 -10.97
CA GLN A 101 -7.12 7.40 -10.08
C GLN A 101 -7.03 8.76 -10.78
N PHE A 102 -6.34 8.80 -11.93
CA PHE A 102 -6.13 10.06 -12.64
C PHE A 102 -7.40 10.57 -13.31
N ALA A 103 -8.29 9.71 -13.75
CA ALA A 103 -9.64 10.12 -14.19
C ALA A 103 -10.45 10.74 -13.04
N GLY A 104 -10.37 10.18 -11.84
CA GLY A 104 -10.96 10.74 -10.63
C GLY A 104 -10.36 12.10 -10.27
N LEU A 105 -9.03 12.25 -10.33
CA LEU A 105 -8.36 13.52 -10.08
C LEU A 105 -8.74 14.60 -11.11
N GLU A 106 -8.77 14.24 -12.40
CA GLU A 106 -9.23 15.16 -13.44
C GLU A 106 -10.69 15.60 -13.20
N GLY A 107 -11.58 14.63 -12.90
CA GLY A 107 -12.97 14.91 -12.54
C GLY A 107 -13.10 15.80 -11.31
N TRP A 108 -12.27 15.62 -10.30
CA TRP A 108 -12.19 16.48 -9.12
C TRP A 108 -11.82 17.92 -9.48
N ILE A 109 -10.75 18.12 -10.24
CA ILE A 109 -10.22 19.44 -10.62
C ILE A 109 -11.20 20.17 -11.54
N THR A 110 -11.68 19.52 -12.59
CA THR A 110 -12.53 20.13 -13.62
C THR A 110 -14.00 20.19 -13.24
N GLY A 111 -14.44 19.26 -12.40
CA GLY A 111 -15.84 19.09 -11.99
C GLY A 111 -16.27 19.93 -10.77
N GLY A 112 -15.39 20.77 -10.25
CA GLY A 112 -15.69 21.70 -9.15
C GLY A 112 -15.53 21.10 -7.74
N GLY A 113 -14.88 19.93 -7.59
CA GLY A 113 -14.56 19.31 -6.28
C GLY A 113 -13.75 20.22 -5.36
N GLY A 114 -12.91 21.08 -5.93
CA GLY A 114 -12.15 22.08 -5.18
C GLY A 114 -12.97 22.99 -4.27
N LYS A 115 -14.24 23.23 -4.59
CA LYS A 115 -15.14 24.01 -3.72
C LYS A 115 -15.46 23.32 -2.40
N LEU A 116 -15.42 21.99 -2.37
CA LEU A 116 -15.63 21.22 -1.14
C LEU A 116 -14.50 21.46 -0.13
N LEU A 117 -13.28 21.74 -0.63
CA LEU A 117 -12.10 22.01 0.23
C LEU A 117 -12.30 23.27 1.09
N GLU A 118 -13.12 24.23 0.69
CA GLU A 118 -13.42 25.42 1.48
C GLU A 118 -14.06 25.07 2.84
N SER A 119 -14.73 23.92 2.94
CA SER A 119 -15.38 23.43 4.15
C SER A 119 -14.67 22.20 4.76
N LEU A 120 -13.50 21.81 4.25
CA LEU A 120 -12.74 20.70 4.81
C LEU A 120 -12.35 21.00 6.26
N PRO A 121 -12.73 20.15 7.24
CA PRO A 121 -12.46 20.41 8.66
C PRO A 121 -11.02 20.04 9.08
N VAL A 122 -10.15 19.72 8.13
CA VAL A 122 -8.77 19.29 8.33
C VAL A 122 -7.82 20.18 7.54
N THR A 123 -6.71 20.56 8.16
CA THR A 123 -5.55 21.09 7.45
C THR A 123 -4.60 19.97 7.12
N ASN A 124 -4.49 19.63 5.82
CA ASN A 124 -3.56 18.61 5.36
C ASN A 124 -2.12 19.13 5.45
N SER A 125 -1.28 18.43 6.22
CA SER A 125 0.16 18.69 6.30
C SER A 125 0.94 17.93 5.21
N ARG A 126 0.37 16.84 4.68
CA ARG A 126 0.99 15.99 3.67
C ARG A 126 -0.07 15.29 2.81
N GLN A 127 0.27 15.16 1.52
CA GLN A 127 -0.49 14.36 0.57
C GLN A 127 0.52 13.45 -0.14
N VAL A 128 0.22 12.15 -0.17
CA VAL A 128 1.16 11.14 -0.68
C VAL A 128 0.44 10.25 -1.68
N ASP A 129 0.99 10.14 -2.87
CA ASP A 129 0.59 9.15 -3.86
C ASP A 129 1.48 7.91 -3.77
N THR A 130 0.88 6.73 -3.83
CA THR A 130 1.59 5.47 -3.60
C THR A 130 1.17 4.37 -4.57
N TRP A 131 2.11 3.48 -4.86
CA TRP A 131 1.84 2.12 -5.30
C TRP A 131 1.70 1.19 -4.09
N GLN A 132 0.75 0.28 -4.16
CA GLN A 132 0.56 -0.76 -3.16
C GLN A 132 0.50 -2.13 -3.82
N TRP A 133 1.28 -3.08 -3.33
CA TRP A 133 1.22 -4.48 -3.73
C TRP A 133 0.47 -5.28 -2.67
N THR A 134 -0.65 -5.88 -3.04
CA THR A 134 -1.48 -6.67 -2.14
C THR A 134 -0.89 -8.07 -1.96
N VAL A 135 -0.41 -8.37 -0.77
CA VAL A 135 0.10 -9.69 -0.37
C VAL A 135 -1.05 -10.60 0.09
N SER A 136 -1.94 -10.10 0.94
CA SER A 136 -3.18 -10.78 1.34
C SER A 136 -4.30 -9.76 1.57
N LYS A 137 -5.54 -10.21 1.37
CA LYS A 137 -6.75 -9.43 1.67
C LYS A 137 -7.28 -9.84 3.04
N PRO A 138 -7.84 -8.91 3.84
CA PRO A 138 -8.50 -9.27 5.09
C PRO A 138 -9.83 -9.98 4.80
N SER A 139 -10.49 -10.45 5.84
CA SER A 139 -11.92 -10.70 5.78
C SER A 139 -12.65 -9.42 5.36
N SER A 140 -13.83 -9.58 4.77
CA SER A 140 -14.63 -8.46 4.23
C SER A 140 -14.78 -7.33 5.24
N VAL A 141 -14.38 -6.11 4.86
CA VAL A 141 -14.57 -4.89 5.64
C VAL A 141 -15.86 -4.24 5.22
N ALA A 142 -16.88 -4.28 6.07
CA ALA A 142 -18.12 -3.55 5.82
C ALA A 142 -17.94 -2.04 6.10
N VAL A 143 -18.64 -1.21 5.31
CA VAL A 143 -18.68 0.24 5.53
C VAL A 143 -19.15 0.55 6.95
N GLY A 144 -18.46 1.47 7.61
CA GLY A 144 -18.72 1.85 9.01
C GLY A 144 -18.12 0.93 10.06
N ASN A 145 -17.62 -0.26 9.68
CA ASN A 145 -16.93 -1.12 10.63
C ASN A 145 -15.57 -0.53 11.00
N MET A 146 -15.26 -0.63 12.29
CA MET A 146 -14.00 -0.15 12.84
C MET A 146 -12.88 -1.12 12.50
N MET A 147 -11.92 -0.67 11.70
CA MET A 147 -10.73 -1.42 11.31
C MET A 147 -9.51 -1.01 12.13
N TYR A 148 -8.48 -1.84 12.09
CA TYR A 148 -7.19 -1.57 12.70
C TYR A 148 -6.07 -1.75 11.68
N ALA A 149 -5.19 -0.78 11.59
CA ALA A 149 -4.07 -0.76 10.63
C ALA A 149 -2.75 -0.51 11.36
N THR A 150 -1.69 -1.21 10.96
CA THR A 150 -0.32 -0.98 11.44
C THR A 150 0.59 -0.78 10.25
N TYR A 151 1.27 0.34 10.22
CA TYR A 151 2.31 0.68 9.26
C TYR A 151 3.68 0.51 9.92
N ALA A 152 4.67 0.04 9.17
CA ALA A 152 6.05 -0.04 9.62
C ALA A 152 6.99 0.30 8.46
N ASP A 153 8.08 1.00 8.76
CA ASP A 153 9.12 1.35 7.80
C ASP A 153 10.05 0.15 7.65
N CYS A 154 10.31 -0.28 6.41
CA CYS A 154 11.04 -1.51 6.13
C CYS A 154 12.21 -1.26 5.19
N SER A 155 13.30 -1.98 5.47
CA SER A 155 14.53 -2.00 4.68
C SER A 155 14.74 -3.37 4.07
N LEU A 156 15.20 -3.43 2.82
CA LEU A 156 15.61 -4.65 2.17
C LEU A 156 16.97 -5.13 2.74
N GLU A 157 17.11 -6.42 2.87
CA GLU A 157 18.40 -7.05 3.21
C GLU A 157 19.26 -7.24 1.96
N GLU A 158 20.57 -7.34 2.12
CA GLU A 158 21.50 -7.56 1.01
C GLU A 158 21.13 -8.80 0.18
N GLY A 159 21.09 -8.65 -1.14
CA GLY A 159 20.73 -9.71 -2.09
C GLY A 159 19.23 -9.93 -2.29
N TYR A 160 18.39 -9.10 -1.65
CA TYR A 160 16.93 -9.10 -1.87
C TYR A 160 16.48 -7.85 -2.60
N ASP A 161 15.41 -8.00 -3.37
CA ASP A 161 14.65 -6.93 -4.00
C ASP A 161 13.17 -7.05 -3.62
N MET A 162 12.38 -6.05 -3.99
CA MET A 162 10.95 -6.01 -3.68
C MET A 162 10.17 -7.21 -4.23
N ARG A 163 10.55 -7.75 -5.39
CA ARG A 163 9.87 -8.89 -6.02
C ARG A 163 10.13 -10.18 -5.25
N LYS A 164 11.39 -10.44 -4.86
CA LYS A 164 11.76 -11.59 -4.01
C LYS A 164 11.07 -11.52 -2.64
N VAL A 165 11.05 -10.33 -2.03
CA VAL A 165 10.35 -10.11 -0.76
C VAL A 165 8.85 -10.33 -0.91
N TYR A 166 8.25 -9.86 -2.01
CA TYR A 166 6.83 -10.11 -2.29
C TYR A 166 6.53 -11.61 -2.36
N ASP A 167 7.32 -12.40 -3.08
CA ASP A 167 7.15 -13.83 -3.22
C ASP A 167 7.21 -14.55 -1.86
N LEU A 168 8.24 -14.26 -1.05
CA LEU A 168 8.39 -14.85 0.28
C LEU A 168 7.26 -14.45 1.22
N TYR A 169 6.82 -13.19 1.14
CA TYR A 169 5.73 -12.71 1.99
C TYR A 169 4.37 -13.25 1.53
N LYS A 170 4.19 -13.50 0.23
CA LYS A 170 3.01 -14.16 -0.33
C LYS A 170 2.92 -15.61 0.11
N ASP A 171 4.03 -16.37 0.06
CA ASP A 171 4.11 -17.74 0.58
C ASP A 171 3.76 -17.80 2.07
N PHE A 172 4.33 -16.90 2.87
CA PHE A 172 3.98 -16.76 4.28
C PHE A 172 2.48 -16.48 4.47
N ALA A 173 1.93 -15.53 3.72
CA ALA A 173 0.52 -15.16 3.84
C ALA A 173 -0.42 -16.29 3.47
N ILE A 174 -0.12 -17.06 2.42
CA ILE A 174 -0.89 -18.26 2.03
C ILE A 174 -0.88 -19.30 3.16
N PHE A 175 0.30 -19.56 3.73
CA PHE A 175 0.39 -20.46 4.89
C PHE A 175 -0.42 -19.93 6.08
N ALA A 176 -0.24 -18.66 6.45
CA ALA A 176 -0.96 -18.05 7.57
C ALA A 176 -2.48 -18.15 7.37
N GLN A 177 -2.98 -17.84 6.17
CA GLN A 177 -4.40 -17.99 5.82
C GLN A 177 -4.88 -19.43 5.94
N SER A 178 -4.06 -20.43 5.59
CA SER A 178 -4.40 -21.84 5.79
C SER A 178 -4.56 -22.22 7.27
N GLN A 179 -3.96 -21.45 8.17
CA GLN A 179 -4.12 -21.60 9.63
C GLN A 179 -5.30 -20.80 10.20
N GLY A 180 -5.99 -20.02 9.38
CA GLY A 180 -7.13 -19.18 9.77
C GLY A 180 -6.81 -17.69 9.94
N ASP A 181 -5.61 -17.24 9.55
CA ASP A 181 -5.24 -15.82 9.57
C ASP A 181 -6.08 -15.04 8.55
N THR A 182 -6.59 -13.88 8.96
CA THR A 182 -7.43 -13.00 8.14
C THR A 182 -6.81 -11.60 7.98
N VAL A 183 -5.53 -11.44 8.28
CA VAL A 183 -4.82 -10.16 8.15
C VAL A 183 -4.65 -9.78 6.68
N GLY A 184 -5.09 -8.57 6.32
CA GLY A 184 -4.70 -7.92 5.08
C GLY A 184 -3.26 -7.42 5.17
N ARG A 185 -2.47 -7.62 4.12
CA ARG A 185 -1.06 -7.23 4.05
C ARG A 185 -0.76 -6.56 2.73
N LYS A 186 -0.04 -5.44 2.80
CA LYS A 186 0.43 -4.73 1.61
C LYS A 186 1.86 -4.25 1.78
N LEU A 187 2.58 -4.16 0.67
CA LEU A 187 3.83 -3.43 0.53
C LEU A 187 3.51 -2.11 -0.18
N ILE A 188 3.96 -0.98 0.37
CA ILE A 188 3.62 0.36 -0.09
C ILE A 188 4.91 1.07 -0.49
N VAL A 189 4.94 1.59 -1.72
CA VAL A 189 6.04 2.40 -2.24
C VAL A 189 5.49 3.78 -2.61
N PRO A 190 5.95 4.86 -1.95
CA PRO A 190 5.57 6.22 -2.34
C PRO A 190 6.05 6.54 -3.75
N GLU A 191 5.19 7.15 -4.56
CA GLU A 191 5.52 7.67 -5.88
C GLU A 191 5.75 9.17 -5.85
N ALA A 192 4.91 9.90 -5.10
CA ALA A 192 5.00 11.35 -4.93
C ALA A 192 4.56 11.80 -3.54
N GLY A 193 5.01 12.98 -3.12
CA GLY A 193 4.56 13.64 -1.87
C GLY A 193 5.25 13.14 -0.60
N LEU A 194 6.05 12.10 -0.65
CA LEU A 194 6.85 11.58 0.47
C LEU A 194 8.20 11.08 -0.03
N LYS A 195 9.27 11.59 0.57
CA LYS A 195 10.58 10.96 0.53
C LYS A 195 10.67 10.03 1.75
N LEU A 196 10.99 8.77 1.53
CA LEU A 196 11.30 7.85 2.62
C LEU A 196 12.61 8.25 3.29
N ASP A 197 12.75 7.95 4.58
CA ASP A 197 13.99 8.17 5.32
C ASP A 197 15.10 7.29 4.76
N ASP A 198 16.36 7.70 4.97
CA ASP A 198 17.52 6.95 4.49
C ASP A 198 17.52 5.53 5.07
N GLY A 199 17.68 4.55 4.18
CA GLY A 199 17.64 3.13 4.52
C GLY A 199 16.23 2.52 4.62
N VAL A 200 15.17 3.27 4.32
CA VAL A 200 13.81 2.73 4.17
C VAL A 200 13.51 2.53 2.69
N ASP A 201 13.16 1.31 2.30
CA ASP A 201 12.85 0.96 0.92
C ASP A 201 11.36 0.92 0.64
N PHE A 202 10.55 0.53 1.65
CA PHE A 202 9.09 0.47 1.53
C PHE A 202 8.40 0.56 2.90
N ILE A 203 7.09 0.74 2.89
CA ILE A 203 6.24 0.69 4.08
C ILE A 203 5.41 -0.59 4.03
N ARG A 204 5.47 -1.40 5.10
CA ARG A 204 4.59 -2.55 5.28
C ARG A 204 3.31 -2.11 5.96
N LEU A 205 2.16 -2.44 5.37
CA LEU A 205 0.84 -2.30 5.98
C LEU A 205 0.31 -3.68 6.36
N MET A 206 -0.17 -3.80 7.61
CA MET A 206 -1.00 -4.90 8.10
C MET A 206 -2.31 -4.32 8.61
N TYR A 207 -3.46 -4.88 8.20
CA TYR A 207 -4.76 -4.37 8.61
C TYR A 207 -5.78 -5.49 8.80
N SER A 208 -6.75 -5.25 9.67
CA SER A 208 -7.81 -6.18 10.02
C SER A 208 -9.16 -5.51 9.89
N SER A 209 -10.21 -6.28 9.58
CA SER A 209 -11.58 -5.79 9.39
C SER A 209 -12.26 -5.37 10.70
N SER A 210 -11.65 -5.69 11.86
CA SER A 210 -12.04 -5.17 13.16
C SER A 210 -10.86 -5.15 14.13
N ILE A 211 -10.98 -4.38 15.23
CA ILE A 211 -9.97 -4.35 16.30
C ILE A 211 -9.89 -5.70 17.01
N SER A 212 -11.03 -6.35 17.26
CA SER A 212 -11.06 -7.67 17.90
C SER A 212 -10.40 -8.75 17.03
N GLU A 213 -10.63 -8.72 15.72
CA GLU A 213 -9.99 -9.63 14.78
C GLU A 213 -8.46 -9.46 14.76
N ARG A 214 -7.96 -8.22 14.93
CA ARG A 214 -6.52 -7.99 15.08
C ARG A 214 -5.94 -8.73 16.28
N GLY A 215 -6.69 -8.75 17.42
CA GLY A 215 -6.31 -9.53 18.63
C GLY A 215 -6.28 -11.02 18.33
N SER A 216 -7.36 -11.57 17.77
CA SER A 216 -7.47 -13.00 17.43
C SER A 216 -6.37 -13.46 16.47
N ASN A 217 -6.02 -12.65 15.48
CA ASN A 217 -4.90 -12.93 14.57
C ASN A 217 -3.54 -12.90 15.29
N ALA A 218 -3.37 -12.04 16.30
CA ALA A 218 -2.14 -12.04 17.11
C ALA A 218 -2.01 -13.33 17.92
N ASP A 219 -3.08 -13.78 18.57
CA ASP A 219 -3.10 -15.05 19.32
C ASP A 219 -2.82 -16.23 18.39
N LEU A 220 -3.43 -16.24 17.20
CA LEU A 220 -3.18 -17.25 16.17
C LEU A 220 -1.71 -17.24 15.72
N PHE A 221 -1.13 -16.06 15.48
CA PHE A 221 0.26 -15.95 15.09
C PHE A 221 1.18 -16.61 16.12
N TYR A 222 1.06 -16.26 17.40
CA TYR A 222 1.92 -16.80 18.45
C TYR A 222 1.67 -18.28 18.75
N SER A 223 0.44 -18.77 18.59
CA SER A 223 0.11 -20.17 18.92
C SER A 223 0.39 -21.16 17.79
N LYS A 224 0.32 -20.74 16.51
CA LYS A 224 0.37 -21.66 15.37
C LYS A 224 1.34 -21.27 14.25
N ILE A 225 1.61 -19.97 14.05
CA ILE A 225 2.34 -19.49 12.90
C ILE A 225 3.80 -19.21 13.26
N ASN A 226 4.03 -18.55 14.37
CA ASN A 226 5.38 -18.20 14.84
C ASN A 226 6.23 -19.46 15.04
N GLY A 227 7.45 -19.46 14.50
CA GLY A 227 8.36 -20.60 14.54
C GLY A 227 8.08 -21.71 13.51
N SER A 228 7.01 -21.61 12.70
CA SER A 228 6.79 -22.47 11.54
C SER A 228 7.87 -22.28 10.47
N GLU A 229 8.00 -23.23 9.56
CA GLU A 229 8.93 -23.09 8.42
C GLU A 229 8.57 -21.88 7.54
N ALA A 230 7.28 -21.59 7.33
CA ALA A 230 6.83 -20.42 6.60
C ALA A 230 7.26 -19.11 7.29
N SER A 231 7.17 -19.06 8.63
CA SER A 231 7.64 -17.90 9.42
C SER A 231 9.16 -17.73 9.35
N LYS A 232 9.92 -18.83 9.41
CA LYS A 232 11.39 -18.80 9.30
C LYS A 232 11.88 -18.41 7.89
N ASN A 233 11.08 -18.76 6.87
CA ASN A 233 11.39 -18.44 5.48
C ASN A 233 10.97 -17.01 5.09
N LEU A 234 10.20 -16.31 5.93
CA LEU A 234 9.92 -14.90 5.76
C LEU A 234 11.16 -14.09 6.16
N LYS A 235 11.95 -13.71 5.17
CA LYS A 235 13.24 -13.02 5.29
C LYS A 235 13.44 -12.05 4.14
N GLY A 236 14.58 -11.37 4.10
CA GLY A 236 14.93 -10.43 3.03
C GLY A 236 14.52 -9.00 3.32
N PHE A 237 13.90 -8.73 4.47
CA PHE A 237 13.59 -7.40 4.94
C PHE A 237 13.49 -7.35 6.47
N SER A 238 13.73 -6.18 7.01
CA SER A 238 13.48 -5.85 8.41
C SER A 238 12.62 -4.61 8.52
N CYS A 239 11.80 -4.50 9.57
CA CYS A 239 10.91 -3.36 9.75
C CYS A 239 11.04 -2.78 11.16
N ASN A 240 10.96 -1.46 11.24
CA ASN A 240 10.98 -0.70 12.48
C ASN A 240 9.86 0.38 12.48
N ASN A 241 9.87 1.27 13.46
CA ASN A 241 8.96 2.40 13.56
C ASN A 241 7.48 2.01 13.33
N ALA A 242 7.04 0.92 13.96
CA ALA A 242 5.65 0.46 13.85
C ALA A 242 4.71 1.47 14.50
N ARG A 243 3.69 1.87 13.75
CA ARG A 243 2.66 2.82 14.18
C ARG A 243 1.29 2.31 13.80
N SER A 244 0.35 2.43 14.74
CA SER A 244 -0.98 1.85 14.58
C SER A 244 -2.07 2.91 14.58
N TYR A 245 -3.10 2.59 13.83
CA TYR A 245 -4.27 3.44 13.63
C TYR A 245 -5.54 2.60 13.79
N PHE A 246 -6.60 3.23 14.23
CA PHE A 246 -7.95 2.71 14.15
C PHE A 246 -8.80 3.64 13.28
N GLY A 247 -9.87 3.14 12.74
CA GLY A 247 -10.75 3.96 11.92
C GLY A 247 -11.81 3.13 11.21
N SER A 248 -12.42 3.70 10.20
CA SER A 248 -13.51 3.04 9.50
C SER A 248 -13.32 3.08 7.99
N SER A 249 -13.76 2.01 7.34
CA SER A 249 -14.06 2.05 5.91
C SER A 249 -15.28 2.92 5.69
N MET A 250 -15.19 3.86 4.77
CA MET A 250 -16.22 4.85 4.51
C MET A 250 -17.08 4.44 3.32
N LYS A 251 -18.31 4.93 3.29
CA LYS A 251 -19.17 4.83 2.09
C LYS A 251 -18.45 5.46 0.91
N VAL A 252 -18.60 4.88 -0.27
CA VAL A 252 -18.10 5.40 -1.54
C VAL A 252 -19.25 5.63 -2.49
N ALA A 253 -19.02 6.41 -3.55
CA ALA A 253 -19.97 6.59 -4.62
C ALA A 253 -20.20 5.26 -5.35
N GLY A 254 -21.44 4.82 -5.49
CA GLY A 254 -21.81 3.58 -6.18
C GLY A 254 -23.32 3.51 -6.36
#